data_9bf039795b23491a86b1504ea2cc5b32
#
_entry.id   9bf039795b23491a86b1504ea2cc5b32
#
_cell.length_a   1.000
_cell.length_b   1.000
_cell.length_c   1.000
_cell.angle_alpha   90.00
_cell.angle_beta   90.00
_cell.angle_gamma   90.00
#
_symmetry.space_group_name_H-M   'P 1'
#
loop_
_entity.id
_entity.type
_entity.pdbx_description
1 polymer ?
#
loop_
_entity_poly.entity_id
_entity_poly.type
_entity_poly.pdbx_seq_one_letter_code
_entity_poly.pdbx_strand_id
1 'polypeptide(L)'
;MRKFIFLLCCGVCFSAYAQKWEMKQAPLMTPWSKNIDIHHVLPEYPRPLMQREDWKNLNGVWEFEMRAEGDRLPVKRKLHEKILVPYPWESALSGVRRQLSTQRAWYKRTFTLPKEWKDKNIILNFGAVDWESEIYVNGKLVGTHKGGYDPFSFNITSYLDLSAKEQELIVSVYDPGNSKAIPHGKQNNTRFSKPKGYSYSPSSGIWQTVWIEPVNKDHVTAIHTIPDFDKKAFHVEVNASGNQNLKVNICIQSQGKTESQHSGALNTPITLPLQTIRPWSPDTPHLYDVVVKLTNEKGETVDSIRSYAGMRKISLKNENGVQRLALNDKFIFQMGPLDQGYWPDGIYTAPTDEALKWDVQKIKEWGFNMIRKHIKVEPQRWYYWCDKLGILVWQDMPNCFKTRNEEEKEQFETELQRMIRTHWNHPSIVNWIVFNEHWGIYDCERITENVMKLDPSRLVTGNSGIDARKPSIDYEVGHIKDNHSYRPPHVPLISSKRATVNGEYGAIGYKIESHIWDTDGPWVHHNYKNKENATKEYVKFIQQINEYIRRGLSAAVYTQWTDVENEMNGLYTYDRKVEKLDKQKVSDANRSTYTEKEQIKGQTDAQYIQ
;
A
#
# COMPACT_ATOMS: atom_id res chain seq x y z
N MET A 1 -68.40 30.35 -39.61
CA MET A 1 -67.00 29.99 -39.93
C MET A 1 -66.30 29.59 -38.62
N ARG A 2 -66.16 28.30 -38.32
CA ARG A 2 -65.44 27.77 -37.19
C ARG A 2 -64.01 27.45 -37.59
N LYS A 3 -63.03 28.13 -36.98
CA LYS A 3 -61.59 27.89 -37.16
C LYS A 3 -61.19 26.70 -36.27
N PHE A 4 -60.73 25.61 -36.86
CA PHE A 4 -60.04 24.53 -36.16
C PHE A 4 -58.57 24.90 -35.98
N ILE A 5 -58.10 24.94 -34.72
CA ILE A 5 -56.66 25.05 -34.38
C ILE A 5 -56.15 23.62 -34.19
N PHE A 6 -55.23 23.21 -35.09
CA PHE A 6 -54.46 21.97 -34.93
C PHE A 6 -53.28 22.26 -34.00
N LEU A 7 -53.28 21.66 -32.79
CA LEU A 7 -52.11 21.66 -31.89
C LEU A 7 -51.17 20.53 -32.35
N LEU A 8 -50.02 20.91 -32.88
CA LEU A 8 -48.95 19.99 -33.25
C LEU A 8 -48.14 19.69 -31.98
N CYS A 9 -48.38 18.52 -31.33
CA CYS A 9 -47.52 18.03 -30.26
C CYS A 9 -46.22 17.49 -30.86
N CYS A 10 -45.14 18.31 -30.86
CA CYS A 10 -43.77 17.82 -31.07
C CYS A 10 -43.35 16.98 -29.89
N GLY A 11 -43.48 15.67 -30.01
CA GLY A 11 -42.85 14.71 -29.08
C GLY A 11 -41.33 14.80 -29.22
N VAL A 12 -40.68 15.43 -28.26
CA VAL A 12 -39.21 15.39 -28.13
C VAL A 12 -38.86 14.01 -27.60
N CYS A 13 -38.51 13.09 -28.48
CA CYS A 13 -37.87 11.85 -28.13
C CYS A 13 -36.49 12.18 -27.53
N PHE A 14 -36.40 12.22 -26.23
CA PHE A 14 -35.10 12.12 -25.53
C PHE A 14 -34.54 10.72 -25.78
N SER A 15 -33.71 10.60 -26.82
CA SER A 15 -32.82 9.45 -26.96
C SER A 15 -31.89 9.49 -25.76
N ALA A 16 -32.12 8.62 -24.77
CA ALA A 16 -31.16 8.40 -23.69
C ALA A 16 -29.90 7.79 -24.31
N TYR A 17 -28.99 8.62 -24.76
CA TYR A 17 -27.62 8.19 -25.08
C TYR A 17 -27.05 7.60 -23.80
N ALA A 18 -26.68 6.31 -23.82
CA ALA A 18 -25.91 5.71 -22.75
C ALA A 18 -24.65 6.56 -22.55
N GLN A 19 -24.48 7.15 -21.39
CA GLN A 19 -23.36 8.03 -21.11
C GLN A 19 -22.06 7.29 -21.35
N LYS A 20 -21.24 7.77 -22.29
CA LYS A 20 -19.89 7.26 -22.54
C LYS A 20 -18.99 7.69 -21.38
N TRP A 21 -18.14 6.79 -20.90
CA TRP A 21 -17.13 7.19 -19.92
C TRP A 21 -16.17 8.20 -20.52
N GLU A 22 -15.85 9.23 -19.74
CA GLU A 22 -14.86 10.25 -20.09
C GLU A 22 -14.03 10.60 -18.85
N MET A 23 -12.71 10.63 -19.00
CA MET A 23 -11.82 11.10 -17.94
C MET A 23 -12.12 12.57 -17.61
N LYS A 24 -12.15 12.90 -16.33
CA LYS A 24 -12.28 14.28 -15.87
C LYS A 24 -10.89 14.93 -15.73
N GLN A 25 -10.87 16.25 -15.72
CA GLN A 25 -9.65 17.02 -15.52
C GLN A 25 -9.49 17.39 -14.04
N ALA A 26 -8.36 17.05 -13.43
CA ALA A 26 -7.93 17.57 -12.11
C ALA A 26 -7.04 18.83 -12.30
N PRO A 27 -6.80 19.62 -11.24
CA PRO A 27 -5.90 20.77 -11.33
C PRO A 27 -4.51 20.41 -11.84
N LEU A 28 -4.01 19.27 -11.41
CA LEU A 28 -2.76 18.66 -11.89
C LEU A 28 -3.04 17.24 -12.37
N MET A 29 -2.30 16.81 -13.39
CA MET A 29 -2.35 15.45 -13.94
C MET A 29 -0.94 14.95 -14.18
N THR A 30 -0.68 13.68 -13.89
CA THR A 30 0.61 13.04 -14.18
C THR A 30 0.79 12.78 -15.68
N PRO A 31 2.02 12.52 -16.15
CA PRO A 31 2.24 12.14 -17.55
C PRO A 31 1.52 10.86 -17.96
N TRP A 32 1.35 9.91 -17.05
CA TRP A 32 0.76 8.58 -17.31
C TRP A 32 -0.75 8.62 -17.57
N SER A 33 -1.46 9.62 -17.04
CA SER A 33 -2.92 9.75 -17.25
C SER A 33 -3.34 9.88 -18.70
N LYS A 34 -2.44 10.35 -19.58
CA LYS A 34 -2.71 10.54 -21.02
C LYS A 34 -2.87 9.23 -21.80
N ASN A 35 -2.33 8.13 -21.28
CA ASN A 35 -2.20 6.85 -21.96
C ASN A 35 -3.05 5.74 -21.32
N ILE A 36 -4.09 6.09 -20.57
CA ILE A 36 -4.97 5.10 -19.95
C ILE A 36 -5.77 4.37 -21.03
N ASP A 37 -5.54 3.08 -21.18
CA ASP A 37 -6.37 2.19 -21.98
C ASP A 37 -7.51 1.63 -21.14
N ILE A 38 -8.73 2.08 -21.41
CA ILE A 38 -9.94 1.66 -20.67
C ILE A 38 -10.27 0.17 -20.82
N HIS A 39 -9.69 -0.51 -21.81
CA HIS A 39 -9.87 -1.94 -22.04
C HIS A 39 -8.79 -2.80 -21.35
N HIS A 40 -7.66 -2.17 -20.96
CA HIS A 40 -6.52 -2.83 -20.32
C HIS A 40 -6.02 -2.04 -19.10
N VAL A 41 -6.94 -1.72 -18.20
CA VAL A 41 -6.62 -0.94 -16.97
C VAL A 41 -5.88 -1.83 -15.99
N LEU A 42 -4.65 -1.43 -15.61
CA LEU A 42 -3.78 -2.17 -14.68
C LEU A 42 -3.78 -3.67 -15.03
N PRO A 43 -3.23 -4.05 -16.19
CA PRO A 43 -3.32 -5.39 -16.73
C PRO A 43 -2.41 -6.40 -16.02
N GLU A 44 -1.51 -5.94 -15.17
CA GLU A 44 -0.57 -6.79 -14.45
C GLU A 44 -1.30 -7.64 -13.39
N TYR A 45 -0.80 -8.88 -13.20
CA TYR A 45 -1.34 -9.75 -12.16
C TYR A 45 -1.18 -9.09 -10.77
N PRO A 46 -2.28 -8.91 -10.02
CA PRO A 46 -2.29 -8.01 -8.86
C PRO A 46 -1.64 -8.58 -7.60
N ARG A 47 -1.43 -9.90 -7.52
CA ARG A 47 -0.92 -10.61 -6.33
C ARG A 47 0.40 -11.34 -6.64
N PRO A 48 1.54 -10.62 -6.79
CA PRO A 48 2.81 -11.20 -7.27
C PRO A 48 3.41 -12.28 -6.36
N LEU A 49 3.03 -12.32 -5.08
CA LEU A 49 3.48 -13.34 -4.11
C LEU A 49 2.65 -14.63 -4.12
N MET A 50 1.60 -14.73 -4.93
CA MET A 50 0.81 -15.95 -5.11
C MET A 50 0.19 -15.95 -6.50
N GLN A 51 1.04 -16.11 -7.54
CA GLN A 51 0.62 -16.01 -8.94
C GLN A 51 0.00 -17.32 -9.44
N ARG A 52 -1.11 -17.17 -10.18
CA ARG A 52 -1.75 -18.20 -10.97
C ARG A 52 -1.63 -17.89 -12.45
N GLU A 53 -1.58 -18.91 -13.29
CA GLU A 53 -1.47 -18.75 -14.75
C GLU A 53 -2.79 -18.25 -15.33
N ASP A 54 -3.91 -18.86 -14.89
CA ASP A 54 -5.22 -18.53 -15.37
C ASP A 54 -5.90 -17.50 -14.44
N TRP A 55 -6.31 -16.39 -15.03
CA TRP A 55 -7.06 -15.34 -14.35
C TRP A 55 -7.70 -14.38 -15.35
N LYS A 56 -8.66 -13.61 -14.90
CA LYS A 56 -9.31 -12.59 -15.72
C LYS A 56 -9.45 -11.29 -14.95
N ASN A 57 -8.87 -10.23 -15.50
CA ASN A 57 -9.02 -8.88 -14.99
C ASN A 57 -10.46 -8.37 -15.22
N LEU A 58 -11.09 -7.85 -14.18
CA LEU A 58 -12.41 -7.21 -14.23
C LEU A 58 -12.35 -5.70 -14.11
N ASN A 59 -11.18 -5.07 -14.16
CA ASN A 59 -11.06 -3.62 -14.24
C ASN A 59 -11.66 -3.09 -15.56
N GLY A 60 -11.80 -1.77 -15.65
CA GLY A 60 -12.34 -1.11 -16.84
C GLY A 60 -13.62 -0.36 -16.54
N VAL A 61 -14.42 -0.08 -17.54
CA VAL A 61 -15.64 0.72 -17.40
C VAL A 61 -16.77 -0.12 -16.80
N TRP A 62 -17.27 0.32 -15.63
CA TRP A 62 -18.44 -0.24 -14.95
C TRP A 62 -19.61 0.74 -15.00
N GLU A 63 -20.82 0.25 -14.79
CA GLU A 63 -21.97 1.08 -14.45
C GLU A 63 -21.86 1.55 -13.01
N PHE A 64 -22.32 2.78 -12.74
CA PHE A 64 -22.17 3.43 -11.45
C PHE A 64 -23.40 4.28 -11.12
N GLU A 65 -23.74 4.36 -9.83
CA GLU A 65 -24.81 5.21 -9.37
C GLU A 65 -24.66 5.50 -7.87
N MET A 66 -24.85 6.75 -7.46
CA MET A 66 -25.03 7.07 -6.06
C MET A 66 -26.30 6.41 -5.54
N ARG A 67 -26.26 5.84 -4.34
CA ARG A 67 -27.43 5.22 -3.69
C ARG A 67 -27.76 5.85 -2.35
N ALA A 68 -29.03 5.80 -1.97
CA ALA A 68 -29.47 6.09 -0.61
C ALA A 68 -29.37 4.83 0.27
N GLU A 69 -29.44 5.02 1.56
CA GLU A 69 -29.62 3.91 2.50
C GLU A 69 -31.00 3.27 2.28
N GLY A 70 -31.04 1.93 2.23
CA GLY A 70 -32.29 1.18 1.96
C GLY A 70 -32.68 1.08 0.49
N ASP A 71 -31.92 1.66 -0.45
CA ASP A 71 -32.18 1.47 -1.88
C ASP A 71 -32.19 -0.01 -2.27
N ARG A 72 -33.14 -0.37 -3.13
CA ARG A 72 -33.27 -1.76 -3.62
C ARG A 72 -32.11 -2.12 -4.55
N LEU A 73 -31.64 -3.35 -4.43
CA LEU A 73 -30.61 -3.93 -5.30
C LEU A 73 -30.99 -3.77 -6.79
N PRO A 74 -30.13 -3.17 -7.63
CA PRO A 74 -30.44 -2.85 -9.02
C PRO A 74 -30.24 -4.03 -9.98
N VAL A 75 -30.80 -5.21 -9.67
CA VAL A 75 -30.72 -6.41 -10.53
C VAL A 75 -31.37 -6.14 -11.88
N LYS A 76 -30.66 -6.49 -12.97
CA LYS A 76 -31.12 -6.32 -14.37
C LYS A 76 -31.53 -4.89 -14.76
N ARG A 77 -31.31 -3.89 -13.88
CA ARG A 77 -31.51 -2.46 -14.15
C ARG A 77 -30.18 -1.82 -14.55
N LYS A 78 -30.14 -0.99 -15.57
CA LYS A 78 -28.97 -0.17 -15.92
C LYS A 78 -28.77 0.93 -14.87
N LEU A 79 -27.54 1.19 -14.50
CA LEU A 79 -27.17 2.35 -13.70
C LEU A 79 -26.91 3.57 -14.62
N HIS A 80 -27.07 4.76 -14.08
CA HIS A 80 -27.16 5.98 -14.89
C HIS A 80 -25.79 6.49 -15.38
N GLU A 81 -24.71 6.18 -14.65
CA GLU A 81 -23.38 6.69 -14.88
C GLU A 81 -22.38 5.59 -15.19
N LYS A 82 -21.18 5.99 -15.58
CA LYS A 82 -20.04 5.10 -15.79
C LYS A 82 -18.87 5.51 -14.93
N ILE A 83 -18.15 4.52 -14.40
CA ILE A 83 -16.93 4.70 -13.63
C ILE A 83 -15.82 3.81 -14.18
N LEU A 84 -14.58 4.29 -14.21
CA LEU A 84 -13.42 3.47 -14.53
C LEU A 84 -12.85 2.84 -13.25
N VAL A 85 -13.05 1.54 -13.08
CA VAL A 85 -12.49 0.74 -11.99
C VAL A 85 -11.05 0.35 -12.35
N PRO A 86 -10.07 0.49 -11.43
CA PRO A 86 -10.23 0.70 -9.99
C PRO A 86 -9.82 2.12 -9.54
N TYR A 87 -10.44 3.14 -10.04
CA TYR A 87 -10.14 4.49 -9.57
C TYR A 87 -11.26 4.99 -8.65
N PRO A 88 -10.91 5.57 -7.47
CA PRO A 88 -11.89 6.10 -6.50
C PRO A 88 -12.84 7.08 -7.16
N TRP A 89 -14.10 7.14 -6.74
CA TRP A 89 -15.09 8.00 -7.40
C TRP A 89 -14.77 9.51 -7.32
N GLU A 90 -13.92 9.93 -6.37
CA GLU A 90 -13.44 11.31 -6.31
C GLU A 90 -12.34 11.61 -7.34
N SER A 91 -11.66 10.60 -7.85
CA SER A 91 -10.52 10.78 -8.75
C SER A 91 -10.92 11.25 -10.15
N ALA A 92 -10.01 11.94 -10.83
CA ALA A 92 -10.20 12.35 -12.22
C ALA A 92 -10.27 11.14 -13.17
N LEU A 93 -9.44 10.12 -12.92
CA LEU A 93 -9.39 8.89 -13.73
C LEU A 93 -10.66 8.05 -13.61
N SER A 94 -11.43 8.17 -12.54
CA SER A 94 -12.70 7.46 -12.42
C SER A 94 -13.73 7.92 -13.47
N GLY A 95 -13.65 9.19 -13.91
CA GLY A 95 -14.67 9.83 -14.74
C GLY A 95 -15.84 10.42 -13.95
N VAL A 96 -15.94 10.15 -12.66
CA VAL A 96 -16.98 10.67 -11.74
C VAL A 96 -16.53 11.98 -11.12
N ARG A 97 -15.40 12.01 -10.46
CA ARG A 97 -14.71 13.15 -9.84
C ARG A 97 -15.63 14.04 -8.99
N ARG A 98 -16.33 13.42 -8.04
CA ARG A 98 -17.13 14.13 -7.04
C ARG A 98 -17.29 13.33 -5.75
N GLN A 99 -17.55 14.03 -4.67
CA GLN A 99 -18.03 13.39 -3.45
C GLN A 99 -19.52 13.03 -3.60
N LEU A 100 -19.90 11.90 -3.03
CA LEU A 100 -21.29 11.47 -2.96
C LEU A 100 -21.90 11.93 -1.64
N SER A 101 -23.05 12.61 -1.70
CA SER A 101 -23.73 13.14 -0.52
C SER A 101 -24.18 12.05 0.47
N THR A 102 -24.46 10.86 -0.05
CA THR A 102 -24.84 9.69 0.75
C THR A 102 -23.66 8.85 1.20
N GLN A 103 -22.45 9.09 0.67
CA GLN A 103 -21.25 8.27 0.87
C GLN A 103 -21.49 6.79 0.49
N ARG A 104 -22.47 6.53 -0.38
CA ARG A 104 -22.89 5.19 -0.81
C ARG A 104 -23.01 5.11 -2.32
N ALA A 105 -22.59 3.98 -2.91
CA ALA A 105 -22.65 3.77 -4.36
C ALA A 105 -23.02 2.33 -4.71
N TRP A 106 -23.63 2.19 -5.88
CA TRP A 106 -23.74 0.95 -6.63
C TRP A 106 -22.69 0.93 -7.74
N TYR A 107 -21.94 -0.18 -7.82
CA TYR A 107 -21.12 -0.55 -8.96
C TYR A 107 -21.74 -1.77 -9.61
N LYS A 108 -21.73 -1.82 -10.95
CA LYS A 108 -22.30 -2.95 -11.67
C LYS A 108 -21.50 -3.25 -12.93
N ARG A 109 -21.27 -4.54 -13.17
CA ARG A 109 -20.61 -5.04 -14.37
C ARG A 109 -21.16 -6.42 -14.75
N THR A 110 -21.17 -6.73 -16.06
CA THR A 110 -21.27 -8.11 -16.54
C THR A 110 -19.90 -8.67 -16.88
N PHE A 111 -19.75 -9.99 -16.75
CA PHE A 111 -18.53 -10.71 -17.16
C PHE A 111 -18.88 -12.09 -17.71
N THR A 112 -17.99 -12.61 -18.56
CA THR A 112 -18.08 -13.94 -19.14
C THR A 112 -17.03 -14.85 -18.55
N LEU A 113 -17.31 -16.16 -18.49
CA LEU A 113 -16.34 -17.16 -18.08
C LEU A 113 -15.76 -17.87 -19.32
N PRO A 114 -14.45 -18.11 -19.37
CA PRO A 114 -13.84 -18.98 -20.35
C PRO A 114 -14.45 -20.39 -20.27
N LYS A 115 -14.63 -21.05 -21.41
CA LYS A 115 -15.26 -22.39 -21.47
C LYS A 115 -14.48 -23.46 -20.72
N GLU A 116 -13.16 -23.32 -20.72
CA GLU A 116 -12.19 -24.18 -20.02
C GLU A 116 -12.29 -24.12 -18.50
N TRP A 117 -13.00 -23.14 -17.95
CA TRP A 117 -13.21 -23.00 -16.51
C TRP A 117 -14.47 -23.70 -15.99
N LYS A 118 -15.21 -24.40 -16.83
CA LYS A 118 -16.52 -24.99 -16.53
C LYS A 118 -16.55 -25.86 -15.26
N ASP A 119 -15.51 -26.64 -15.04
CA ASP A 119 -15.41 -27.59 -13.93
C ASP A 119 -14.52 -27.08 -12.79
N LYS A 120 -14.24 -25.77 -12.77
CA LYS A 120 -13.44 -25.11 -11.74
C LYS A 120 -14.30 -24.33 -10.76
N ASN A 121 -13.82 -24.18 -9.55
CA ASN A 121 -14.30 -23.14 -8.66
C ASN A 121 -13.81 -21.78 -9.15
N ILE A 122 -14.66 -20.77 -9.08
CA ILE A 122 -14.34 -19.40 -9.48
C ILE A 122 -14.22 -18.54 -8.24
N ILE A 123 -13.04 -18.00 -8.03
CA ILE A 123 -12.75 -17.09 -6.92
C ILE A 123 -12.80 -15.66 -7.45
N LEU A 124 -13.68 -14.84 -6.90
CA LEU A 124 -13.76 -13.41 -7.13
C LEU A 124 -12.90 -12.69 -6.08
N ASN A 125 -11.97 -11.88 -6.54
CA ASN A 125 -11.00 -11.19 -5.71
C ASN A 125 -11.12 -9.68 -5.86
N PHE A 126 -10.94 -8.97 -4.76
CA PHE A 126 -10.80 -7.51 -4.67
C PHE A 126 -9.48 -7.17 -3.99
N GLY A 127 -8.69 -6.28 -4.59
CA GLY A 127 -7.46 -5.80 -3.97
C GLY A 127 -7.72 -4.88 -2.79
N ALA A 128 -8.67 -3.97 -2.91
CA ALA A 128 -9.22 -3.17 -1.82
C ALA A 128 -10.49 -2.42 -2.26
N VAL A 129 -11.40 -2.23 -1.32
CA VAL A 129 -12.61 -1.41 -1.45
C VAL A 129 -12.76 -0.57 -0.17
N ASP A 130 -12.76 0.74 -0.28
CA ASP A 130 -12.95 1.62 0.87
C ASP A 130 -14.42 2.00 1.00
N TRP A 131 -15.11 1.64 2.04
CA TRP A 131 -14.69 0.94 3.26
C TRP A 131 -15.51 -0.33 3.52
N GLU A 132 -16.84 -0.27 3.53
CA GLU A 132 -17.77 -1.40 3.72
C GLU A 132 -18.39 -1.78 2.37
N SER A 133 -18.38 -3.06 2.05
CA SER A 133 -18.91 -3.55 0.78
C SER A 133 -19.79 -4.80 0.94
N GLU A 134 -20.81 -4.89 0.09
CA GLU A 134 -21.64 -6.07 -0.11
C GLU A 134 -21.51 -6.51 -1.57
N ILE A 135 -21.25 -7.79 -1.78
CA ILE A 135 -20.97 -8.36 -3.11
C ILE A 135 -22.12 -9.26 -3.52
N TYR A 136 -22.68 -8.98 -4.69
CA TYR A 136 -23.81 -9.76 -5.25
C TYR A 136 -23.43 -10.31 -6.62
N VAL A 137 -23.73 -11.59 -6.86
CA VAL A 137 -23.60 -12.23 -8.16
C VAL A 137 -24.98 -12.76 -8.57
N ASN A 138 -25.43 -12.37 -9.77
CA ASN A 138 -26.76 -12.73 -10.32
C ASN A 138 -27.91 -12.43 -9.32
N GLY A 139 -27.81 -11.30 -8.61
CA GLY A 139 -28.81 -10.84 -7.65
C GLY A 139 -28.78 -11.52 -6.28
N LYS A 140 -27.84 -12.43 -6.03
CA LYS A 140 -27.69 -13.13 -4.74
C LYS A 140 -26.49 -12.55 -3.97
N LEU A 141 -26.67 -12.29 -2.67
CA LEU A 141 -25.58 -11.85 -1.78
C LEU A 141 -24.56 -12.99 -1.65
N VAL A 142 -23.31 -12.69 -1.99
CA VAL A 142 -22.16 -13.61 -1.86
C VAL A 142 -21.48 -13.44 -0.52
N GLY A 143 -21.32 -12.19 -0.08
CA GLY A 143 -20.70 -11.86 1.18
C GLY A 143 -20.49 -10.36 1.37
N THR A 144 -19.92 -10.01 2.50
CA THR A 144 -19.64 -8.63 2.92
C THR A 144 -18.19 -8.49 3.37
N HIS A 145 -17.66 -7.28 3.30
CA HIS A 145 -16.32 -6.94 3.81
C HIS A 145 -16.33 -5.57 4.47
N LYS A 146 -15.54 -5.42 5.53
CA LYS A 146 -15.19 -4.15 6.18
C LYS A 146 -13.68 -4.05 6.26
N GLY A 147 -13.13 -2.92 5.80
CA GLY A 147 -11.71 -2.62 5.74
C GLY A 147 -11.35 -1.95 4.41
N GLY A 148 -10.64 -0.80 4.48
CA GLY A 148 -10.37 0.03 3.29
C GLY A 148 -9.08 -0.35 2.55
N TYR A 149 -8.23 -1.20 3.13
CA TYR A 149 -6.85 -1.39 2.65
C TYR A 149 -6.44 -2.85 2.44
N ASP A 150 -7.24 -3.80 2.85
CA ASP A 150 -6.92 -5.23 2.77
C ASP A 150 -7.69 -5.93 1.65
N PRO A 151 -7.06 -6.91 0.97
CA PRO A 151 -7.73 -7.71 -0.05
C PRO A 151 -8.69 -8.70 0.57
N PHE A 152 -9.74 -9.03 -0.19
CA PHE A 152 -10.68 -10.07 0.17
C PHE A 152 -11.15 -10.85 -1.06
N SER A 153 -11.68 -12.06 -0.84
CA SER A 153 -12.11 -12.92 -1.92
C SER A 153 -13.30 -13.80 -1.53
N PHE A 154 -14.08 -14.20 -2.54
CA PHE A 154 -15.24 -15.09 -2.39
C PHE A 154 -15.24 -16.17 -3.45
N ASN A 155 -15.59 -17.40 -3.06
CA ASN A 155 -15.94 -18.45 -4.02
C ASN A 155 -17.35 -18.19 -4.54
N ILE A 156 -17.45 -17.80 -5.81
CA ILE A 156 -18.71 -17.44 -6.44
C ILE A 156 -19.35 -18.59 -7.25
N THR A 157 -18.77 -19.78 -7.25
CA THR A 157 -19.16 -20.91 -8.13
C THR A 157 -20.64 -21.25 -8.03
N SER A 158 -21.20 -21.32 -6.81
CA SER A 158 -22.62 -21.65 -6.58
C SER A 158 -23.61 -20.54 -6.94
N TYR A 159 -23.09 -19.34 -7.22
CA TYR A 159 -23.87 -18.15 -7.60
C TYR A 159 -23.91 -17.93 -9.11
N LEU A 160 -23.11 -18.70 -9.87
CA LEU A 160 -23.04 -18.59 -11.33
C LEU A 160 -24.21 -19.25 -12.00
N ASP A 161 -24.73 -18.65 -13.06
CA ASP A 161 -25.69 -19.27 -13.98
C ASP A 161 -24.94 -19.78 -15.22
N LEU A 162 -24.65 -21.08 -15.23
CA LEU A 162 -23.88 -21.71 -16.31
C LEU A 162 -24.66 -21.78 -17.63
N SER A 163 -25.99 -21.51 -17.62
CA SER A 163 -26.81 -21.41 -18.82
C SER A 163 -26.74 -19.99 -19.44
N ALA A 164 -26.40 -18.99 -18.66
CA ALA A 164 -26.29 -17.62 -19.12
C ALA A 164 -24.93 -17.35 -19.80
N LYS A 165 -24.97 -16.54 -20.85
CA LYS A 165 -23.76 -16.10 -21.54
C LYS A 165 -22.89 -15.19 -20.66
N GLU A 166 -23.53 -14.36 -19.84
CA GLU A 166 -22.89 -13.37 -18.98
C GLU A 166 -23.40 -13.49 -17.54
N GLN A 167 -22.53 -13.19 -16.60
CA GLN A 167 -22.84 -13.12 -15.19
C GLN A 167 -22.93 -11.65 -14.76
N GLU A 168 -23.88 -11.30 -13.89
CA GLU A 168 -24.02 -9.95 -13.34
C GLU A 168 -23.30 -9.86 -11.99
N LEU A 169 -22.37 -8.92 -11.86
CA LEU A 169 -21.70 -8.55 -10.60
C LEU A 169 -22.19 -7.18 -10.16
N ILE A 170 -22.70 -7.08 -8.94
CA ILE A 170 -23.09 -5.82 -8.30
C ILE A 170 -22.31 -5.69 -7.01
N VAL A 171 -21.72 -4.52 -6.78
CA VAL A 171 -21.03 -4.16 -5.52
C VAL A 171 -21.71 -2.95 -4.93
N SER A 172 -22.17 -3.09 -3.70
CA SER A 172 -22.61 -2.00 -2.84
C SER A 172 -21.42 -1.50 -2.03
N VAL A 173 -21.23 -0.20 -1.96
CA VAL A 173 -20.17 0.41 -1.15
C VAL A 173 -20.75 1.46 -0.24
N TYR A 174 -20.25 1.50 1.00
CA TYR A 174 -20.42 2.59 1.95
C TYR A 174 -19.08 3.00 2.52
N ASP A 175 -18.72 4.27 2.32
CA ASP A 175 -17.52 4.85 2.91
C ASP A 175 -17.87 6.02 3.84
N PRO A 176 -17.79 5.84 5.16
CA PRO A 176 -18.03 6.92 6.12
C PRO A 176 -16.90 7.96 6.12
N GLY A 177 -15.76 7.67 5.48
CA GLY A 177 -14.55 8.50 5.51
C GLY A 177 -14.16 8.86 6.93
N ASN A 178 -13.75 10.10 7.17
CA ASN A 178 -13.34 10.56 8.49
C ASN A 178 -14.49 10.88 9.46
N SER A 179 -15.74 10.52 9.15
CA SER A 179 -16.87 10.66 10.09
C SER A 179 -16.87 9.62 11.22
N LYS A 180 -16.27 8.43 10.98
CA LYS A 180 -16.06 7.37 11.96
C LYS A 180 -14.57 7.22 12.33
N ALA A 181 -14.28 6.54 13.43
CA ALA A 181 -12.91 6.27 13.88
C ALA A 181 -12.32 4.99 13.26
N ILE A 182 -12.57 4.79 11.98
CA ILE A 182 -11.99 3.70 11.17
C ILE A 182 -10.58 4.07 10.70
N PRO A 183 -9.76 3.10 10.26
CA PRO A 183 -8.50 3.37 9.58
C PRO A 183 -8.73 4.08 8.24
N HIS A 184 -8.65 5.41 8.22
CA HIS A 184 -8.84 6.21 6.99
C HIS A 184 -7.57 6.99 6.60
N GLY A 185 -6.49 6.91 7.40
CA GLY A 185 -5.26 7.64 7.13
C GLY A 185 -5.47 9.17 7.14
N LYS A 186 -4.90 9.85 6.15
CA LYS A 186 -5.05 11.31 5.97
C LYS A 186 -6.28 11.71 5.13
N GLN A 187 -7.13 10.77 4.78
CA GLN A 187 -8.37 11.06 4.08
C GLN A 187 -9.30 11.95 4.91
N ASN A 188 -9.89 12.96 4.27
CA ASN A 188 -10.80 13.87 4.94
C ASN A 188 -11.88 14.36 3.96
N ASN A 189 -13.14 14.08 4.28
CA ASN A 189 -14.30 14.39 3.43
C ASN A 189 -14.44 15.87 3.07
N THR A 190 -13.87 16.79 3.88
CA THR A 190 -13.94 18.23 3.56
C THR A 190 -12.85 18.69 2.60
N ARG A 191 -11.82 17.88 2.33
CA ARG A 191 -10.63 18.30 1.58
C ARG A 191 -10.81 18.27 0.07
N PHE A 192 -11.70 17.48 -0.44
CA PHE A 192 -12.01 17.48 -1.87
C PHE A 192 -12.46 18.85 -2.39
N SER A 193 -13.27 19.56 -1.62
CA SER A 193 -13.78 20.90 -1.96
C SER A 193 -12.98 22.05 -1.33
N LYS A 194 -12.21 21.77 -0.28
CA LYS A 194 -11.44 22.75 0.48
C LYS A 194 -10.09 22.16 0.90
N PRO A 195 -9.14 21.99 -0.03
CA PRO A 195 -7.82 21.49 0.27
C PRO A 195 -7.15 22.34 1.36
N LYS A 196 -6.57 21.69 2.39
CA LYS A 196 -5.92 22.43 3.49
C LYS A 196 -5.00 21.54 4.32
N GLY A 197 -3.76 22.01 4.53
CA GLY A 197 -2.80 21.41 5.46
C GLY A 197 -2.38 20.00 5.03
N TYR A 198 -2.26 19.12 6.00
CA TYR A 198 -1.71 17.77 5.88
C TYR A 198 -2.78 16.66 5.89
N SER A 199 -4.01 16.96 5.53
CA SER A 199 -5.07 15.99 5.25
C SER A 199 -5.65 16.25 3.86
N TYR A 200 -6.06 15.21 3.14
CA TYR A 200 -6.25 15.25 1.70
C TYR A 200 -7.61 14.70 1.28
N SER A 201 -7.90 14.79 0.00
CA SER A 201 -9.12 14.25 -0.62
C SER A 201 -9.37 12.80 -0.22
N PRO A 202 -10.62 12.39 0.02
CA PRO A 202 -10.97 11.01 0.29
C PRO A 202 -10.77 10.13 -0.95
N SER A 203 -10.68 8.83 -0.71
CA SER A 203 -10.48 7.80 -1.72
C SER A 203 -11.49 6.69 -1.48
N SER A 204 -12.67 6.81 -2.05
CA SER A 204 -13.81 5.95 -1.73
C SER A 204 -14.12 4.95 -2.84
N GLY A 205 -14.64 3.79 -2.45
CA GLY A 205 -15.09 2.74 -3.36
C GLY A 205 -13.99 1.76 -3.77
N ILE A 206 -14.14 1.15 -4.95
CA ILE A 206 -13.17 0.18 -5.48
C ILE A 206 -11.92 0.94 -5.96
N TRP A 207 -10.79 0.80 -5.25
CA TRP A 207 -9.56 1.52 -5.59
C TRP A 207 -8.36 0.63 -5.90
N GLN A 208 -8.51 -0.70 -5.81
CA GLN A 208 -7.54 -1.69 -6.30
C GLN A 208 -8.21 -2.69 -7.23
N THR A 209 -7.41 -3.42 -8.00
CA THR A 209 -7.85 -4.36 -9.04
C THR A 209 -8.91 -5.34 -8.54
N VAL A 210 -9.91 -5.59 -9.41
CA VAL A 210 -10.91 -6.66 -9.27
C VAL A 210 -10.61 -7.73 -10.32
N TRP A 211 -10.58 -9.02 -9.91
CA TRP A 211 -10.28 -10.11 -10.84
C TRP A 211 -10.93 -11.44 -10.41
N ILE A 212 -11.01 -12.37 -11.33
CA ILE A 212 -11.46 -13.75 -11.06
C ILE A 212 -10.37 -14.74 -11.44
N GLU A 213 -10.33 -15.86 -10.71
CA GLU A 213 -9.41 -16.98 -10.91
C GLU A 213 -10.16 -18.32 -10.90
N PRO A 214 -9.87 -19.24 -11.84
CA PRO A 214 -10.33 -20.62 -11.76
C PRO A 214 -9.41 -21.40 -10.83
N VAL A 215 -9.96 -22.13 -9.89
CA VAL A 215 -9.21 -23.01 -9.00
C VAL A 215 -9.87 -24.39 -8.92
N ASN A 216 -9.09 -25.42 -8.65
CA ASN A 216 -9.65 -26.72 -8.30
C ASN A 216 -10.32 -26.67 -6.93
N LYS A 217 -11.10 -27.70 -6.59
CA LYS A 217 -11.65 -27.84 -5.23
C LYS A 217 -10.53 -27.81 -4.20
N ASP A 218 -9.45 -28.51 -4.48
CA ASP A 218 -8.21 -28.56 -3.70
C ASP A 218 -7.23 -27.53 -4.27
N HIS A 219 -7.01 -26.42 -3.55
CA HIS A 219 -6.15 -25.33 -4.02
C HIS A 219 -5.47 -24.58 -2.87
N VAL A 220 -4.32 -23.98 -3.14
CA VAL A 220 -3.59 -23.11 -2.20
C VAL A 220 -4.39 -21.85 -1.92
N THR A 221 -4.55 -21.51 -0.66
CA THR A 221 -5.24 -20.29 -0.20
C THR A 221 -4.29 -19.26 0.39
N ALA A 222 -3.17 -19.69 0.97
CA ALA A 222 -2.14 -18.79 1.51
C ALA A 222 -0.77 -19.47 1.55
N ILE A 223 0.27 -18.64 1.52
CA ILE A 223 1.66 -19.03 1.76
C ILE A 223 2.26 -18.08 2.78
N HIS A 224 3.05 -18.63 3.70
CA HIS A 224 3.89 -17.83 4.58
C HIS A 224 5.34 -18.30 4.44
N THR A 225 6.22 -17.40 3.99
CA THR A 225 7.64 -17.68 3.75
C THR A 225 8.51 -16.87 4.70
N ILE A 226 9.23 -17.54 5.58
CA ILE A 226 10.10 -16.92 6.58
C ILE A 226 11.56 -17.24 6.22
N PRO A 227 12.41 -16.24 5.92
CA PRO A 227 13.84 -16.44 5.75
C PRO A 227 14.51 -16.65 7.11
N ASP A 228 15.26 -17.76 7.26
CA ASP A 228 16.16 -18.01 8.38
C ASP A 228 17.60 -17.81 7.87
N PHE A 229 18.08 -16.59 8.00
CA PHE A 229 19.39 -16.17 7.52
C PHE A 229 20.53 -16.93 8.20
N ASP A 230 20.40 -17.15 9.50
CA ASP A 230 21.44 -17.80 10.33
C ASP A 230 21.57 -19.28 9.98
N LYS A 231 20.44 -19.96 9.76
CA LYS A 231 20.42 -21.37 9.33
C LYS A 231 20.48 -21.57 7.83
N LYS A 232 20.54 -20.48 7.05
CA LYS A 232 20.57 -20.51 5.58
C LYS A 232 19.41 -21.32 5.01
N ALA A 233 18.20 -21.07 5.47
CA ALA A 233 17.01 -21.81 5.06
C ALA A 233 15.80 -20.89 4.88
N PHE A 234 14.83 -21.33 4.09
CA PHE A 234 13.48 -20.80 4.13
C PHE A 234 12.57 -21.76 4.90
N HIS A 235 11.69 -21.23 5.73
CA HIS A 235 10.56 -21.97 6.30
C HIS A 235 9.30 -21.53 5.55
N VAL A 236 8.63 -22.46 4.92
CA VAL A 236 7.43 -22.15 4.11
C VAL A 236 6.25 -22.95 4.65
N GLU A 237 5.21 -22.26 5.05
CA GLU A 237 3.93 -22.84 5.42
C GLU A 237 2.92 -22.59 4.29
N VAL A 238 2.14 -23.61 3.97
CA VAL A 238 1.13 -23.56 2.90
C VAL A 238 -0.23 -23.97 3.47
N ASN A 239 -1.20 -23.08 3.30
CA ASN A 239 -2.60 -23.37 3.61
C ASN A 239 -3.36 -23.68 2.32
N ALA A 240 -4.34 -24.56 2.38
CA ALA A 240 -5.15 -24.95 1.23
C ALA A 240 -6.62 -25.16 1.61
N SER A 241 -7.48 -24.98 0.61
CA SER A 241 -8.89 -25.40 0.68
C SER A 241 -9.02 -26.87 0.21
N GLY A 242 -10.06 -27.56 0.65
CA GLY A 242 -10.40 -28.92 0.23
C GLY A 242 -9.78 -30.01 1.10
N ASN A 243 -9.19 -31.02 0.48
CA ASN A 243 -8.64 -32.19 1.18
C ASN A 243 -7.39 -31.81 1.98
N GLN A 244 -7.37 -32.11 3.29
CA GLN A 244 -6.25 -31.79 4.18
C GLN A 244 -5.08 -32.82 4.11
N ASN A 245 -5.27 -33.95 3.44
CA ASN A 245 -4.24 -34.98 3.25
C ASN A 245 -3.38 -34.76 2.01
N LEU A 246 -3.46 -33.58 1.39
CA LEU A 246 -2.62 -33.22 0.24
C LEU A 246 -1.17 -33.09 0.67
N LYS A 247 -0.27 -33.49 -0.23
CA LYS A 247 1.16 -33.26 -0.06
C LYS A 247 1.57 -31.94 -0.69
N VAL A 248 2.31 -31.16 0.07
CA VAL A 248 2.92 -29.92 -0.40
C VAL A 248 4.31 -30.20 -0.94
N ASN A 249 4.60 -29.78 -2.17
CA ASN A 249 5.95 -29.83 -2.76
C ASN A 249 6.38 -28.40 -3.04
N ILE A 250 7.54 -28.00 -2.50
CA ILE A 250 8.09 -26.65 -2.65
C ILE A 250 9.46 -26.74 -3.30
N CYS A 251 9.67 -25.91 -4.32
CA CYS A 251 10.95 -25.77 -5.01
C CYS A 251 11.40 -24.31 -4.92
N ILE A 252 12.58 -24.10 -4.37
CA ILE A 252 13.29 -22.81 -4.38
C ILE A 252 14.26 -22.80 -5.56
N GLN A 253 14.18 -21.79 -6.39
CA GLN A 253 15.02 -21.65 -7.58
C GLN A 253 15.74 -20.30 -7.59
N SER A 254 16.88 -20.27 -8.24
CA SER A 254 17.63 -19.05 -8.53
C SER A 254 18.17 -19.11 -9.94
N GLN A 255 17.83 -18.11 -10.77
CA GLN A 255 18.24 -18.06 -12.17
C GLN A 255 17.94 -19.36 -12.95
N GLY A 256 16.76 -19.95 -12.71
CA GLY A 256 16.28 -21.18 -13.35
C GLY A 256 16.88 -22.47 -12.80
N LYS A 257 17.77 -22.41 -11.80
CA LYS A 257 18.36 -23.61 -11.16
C LYS A 257 17.69 -23.89 -9.83
N THR A 258 17.37 -25.15 -9.54
CA THR A 258 16.87 -25.59 -8.24
C THR A 258 17.98 -25.51 -7.20
N GLU A 259 17.72 -24.71 -6.15
CA GLU A 259 18.63 -24.54 -5.01
C GLU A 259 18.20 -25.44 -3.82
N SER A 260 16.90 -25.68 -3.68
CA SER A 260 16.34 -26.55 -2.64
C SER A 260 14.95 -27.05 -3.04
N GLN A 261 14.64 -28.32 -2.69
CA GLN A 261 13.31 -28.87 -2.95
C GLN A 261 12.95 -29.82 -1.80
N HIS A 262 11.81 -29.60 -1.18
CA HIS A 262 11.29 -30.43 -0.09
C HIS A 262 9.78 -30.59 -0.20
N SER A 263 9.30 -31.62 0.50
CA SER A 263 7.87 -31.92 0.57
C SER A 263 7.45 -32.07 2.02
N GLY A 264 6.18 -31.75 2.32
CA GLY A 264 5.61 -31.87 3.66
C GLY A 264 4.08 -31.85 3.66
N ALA A 265 3.51 -31.66 4.85
CA ALA A 265 2.08 -31.54 5.06
C ALA A 265 1.61 -30.08 4.95
N LEU A 266 0.31 -29.90 4.72
CA LEU A 266 -0.36 -28.59 4.86
C LEU A 266 -0.28 -28.08 6.29
N ASN A 267 -0.37 -26.76 6.45
CA ASN A 267 -0.42 -26.05 7.74
C ASN A 267 0.77 -26.36 8.67
N THR A 268 1.90 -26.78 8.09
CA THR A 268 3.13 -27.11 8.82
C THR A 268 4.32 -26.48 8.09
N PRO A 269 5.18 -25.75 8.79
CA PRO A 269 6.38 -25.17 8.17
C PRO A 269 7.29 -26.25 7.58
N ILE A 270 7.60 -26.12 6.30
CA ILE A 270 8.55 -26.98 5.56
C ILE A 270 9.86 -26.21 5.47
N THR A 271 10.94 -26.82 5.96
CA THR A 271 12.28 -26.23 5.93
C THR A 271 12.97 -26.54 4.61
N LEU A 272 13.46 -25.52 3.91
CA LEU A 272 14.18 -25.60 2.65
C LEU A 272 15.61 -25.05 2.84
N PRO A 273 16.59 -25.90 3.20
CA PRO A 273 17.97 -25.46 3.39
C PRO A 273 18.62 -25.08 2.05
N LEU A 274 19.48 -24.07 2.10
CA LEU A 274 20.29 -23.61 0.97
C LEU A 274 21.77 -23.89 1.27
N GLN A 275 22.51 -24.40 0.30
CA GLN A 275 23.96 -24.60 0.47
C GLN A 275 24.69 -23.25 0.58
N THR A 276 24.29 -22.30 -0.27
CA THR A 276 24.83 -20.94 -0.30
C THR A 276 23.69 -19.96 -0.40
N ILE A 277 23.68 -18.93 0.45
CA ILE A 277 22.69 -17.87 0.39
C ILE A 277 23.19 -16.69 -0.44
N ARG A 278 22.27 -16.05 -1.15
CA ARG A 278 22.43 -14.74 -1.78
C ARG A 278 21.54 -13.76 -1.03
N PRO A 279 22.12 -12.97 -0.13
CA PRO A 279 21.33 -12.04 0.68
C PRO A 279 20.60 -11.00 -0.17
N TRP A 280 19.36 -10.72 0.19
CA TRP A 280 18.64 -9.56 -0.32
C TRP A 280 19.06 -8.31 0.46
N SER A 281 19.39 -7.25 -0.27
CA SER A 281 19.68 -5.93 0.29
C SER A 281 19.35 -4.84 -0.74
N PRO A 282 19.32 -3.56 -0.35
CA PRO A 282 19.14 -2.46 -1.31
C PRO A 282 20.13 -2.46 -2.47
N ASP A 283 21.37 -2.87 -2.24
CA ASP A 283 22.42 -2.94 -3.28
C ASP A 283 22.38 -4.20 -4.09
N THR A 284 21.94 -5.31 -3.50
CA THR A 284 21.85 -6.63 -4.15
C THR A 284 20.47 -7.26 -3.90
N PRO A 285 19.41 -6.79 -4.57
CA PRO A 285 18.04 -7.23 -4.30
C PRO A 285 17.75 -8.61 -4.93
N HIS A 286 18.48 -9.63 -4.51
CA HIS A 286 18.31 -10.97 -5.03
C HIS A 286 17.02 -11.62 -4.53
N LEU A 287 16.18 -12.06 -5.46
CA LEU A 287 14.95 -12.79 -5.19
C LEU A 287 15.08 -14.22 -5.71
N TYR A 288 14.71 -15.17 -4.87
CA TYR A 288 14.54 -16.57 -5.24
C TYR A 288 13.12 -16.80 -5.75
N ASP A 289 12.97 -17.60 -6.81
CA ASP A 289 11.65 -18.06 -7.24
C ASP A 289 11.19 -19.19 -6.31
N VAL A 290 9.92 -19.16 -5.94
CA VAL A 290 9.28 -20.15 -5.09
C VAL A 290 8.12 -20.77 -5.85
N VAL A 291 8.22 -22.08 -6.13
CA VAL A 291 7.15 -22.83 -6.78
C VAL A 291 6.53 -23.78 -5.77
N VAL A 292 5.22 -23.67 -5.55
CA VAL A 292 4.45 -24.54 -4.67
C VAL A 292 3.48 -25.37 -5.48
N LYS A 293 3.51 -26.69 -5.29
CA LYS A 293 2.57 -27.63 -5.90
C LYS A 293 1.87 -28.44 -4.83
N LEU A 294 0.55 -28.59 -4.96
CA LEU A 294 -0.22 -29.54 -4.18
C LEU A 294 -0.36 -30.82 -5.01
N THR A 295 -0.13 -31.98 -4.38
CA THR A 295 -0.32 -33.30 -5.00
C THR A 295 -1.27 -34.14 -4.16
N ASN A 296 -2.10 -34.92 -4.85
CA ASN A 296 -2.97 -35.90 -4.22
C ASN A 296 -2.22 -37.19 -3.90
N GLU A 297 -2.89 -38.18 -3.30
CA GLU A 297 -2.32 -39.49 -2.93
C GLU A 297 -1.78 -40.29 -4.12
N LYS A 298 -2.27 -40.01 -5.32
CA LYS A 298 -1.77 -40.62 -6.58
C LYS A 298 -0.53 -39.94 -7.14
N GLY A 299 -0.08 -38.83 -6.52
CA GLY A 299 1.04 -38.01 -7.00
C GLY A 299 0.67 -37.03 -8.13
N GLU A 300 -0.62 -36.88 -8.45
CA GLU A 300 -1.09 -35.94 -9.46
C GLU A 300 -1.09 -34.51 -8.88
N THR A 301 -0.58 -33.53 -9.65
CA THR A 301 -0.63 -32.12 -9.25
C THR A 301 -2.06 -31.59 -9.37
N VAL A 302 -2.63 -31.17 -8.26
CA VAL A 302 -4.00 -30.61 -8.19
C VAL A 302 -4.01 -29.08 -8.19
N ASP A 303 -2.93 -28.44 -7.75
CA ASP A 303 -2.77 -26.98 -7.83
C ASP A 303 -1.30 -26.59 -7.90
N SER A 304 -1.01 -25.47 -8.52
CA SER A 304 0.35 -24.91 -8.62
C SER A 304 0.30 -23.39 -8.59
N ILE A 305 1.17 -22.81 -7.77
CA ILE A 305 1.35 -21.35 -7.69
C ILE A 305 2.82 -20.99 -7.76
N ARG A 306 3.08 -19.76 -8.22
CA ARG A 306 4.41 -19.15 -8.22
C ARG A 306 4.46 -18.00 -7.25
N SER A 307 5.57 -17.88 -6.55
CA SER A 307 5.90 -16.82 -5.63
C SER A 307 7.39 -16.48 -5.74
N TYR A 308 7.85 -15.58 -4.90
CA TYR A 308 9.27 -15.29 -4.71
C TYR A 308 9.58 -15.03 -3.25
N ALA A 309 10.87 -15.08 -2.88
CA ALA A 309 11.35 -14.78 -1.54
C ALA A 309 12.72 -14.11 -1.57
N GLY A 310 12.98 -13.23 -0.61
CA GLY A 310 14.30 -12.63 -0.38
C GLY A 310 14.93 -13.19 0.89
N MET A 311 16.15 -13.67 0.80
CA MET A 311 16.90 -14.12 1.97
C MET A 311 17.48 -12.92 2.71
N ARG A 312 16.90 -12.54 3.84
CA ARG A 312 17.37 -11.40 4.62
C ARG A 312 17.05 -11.56 6.10
N LYS A 313 17.79 -10.83 6.93
CA LYS A 313 17.55 -10.68 8.36
C LYS A 313 17.56 -9.21 8.71
N ILE A 314 16.50 -8.70 9.38
CA ILE A 314 16.49 -7.40 10.01
C ILE A 314 16.53 -7.60 11.54
N SER A 315 17.36 -6.85 12.23
CA SER A 315 17.55 -7.04 13.68
C SER A 315 18.06 -5.76 14.34
N LEU A 316 18.07 -5.76 15.67
CA LEU A 316 18.87 -4.82 16.45
C LEU A 316 20.25 -5.41 16.69
N LYS A 317 21.28 -4.59 16.60
CA LYS A 317 22.66 -4.91 16.92
C LYS A 317 23.19 -3.94 17.97
N ASN A 318 23.71 -4.46 19.05
CA ASN A 318 24.36 -3.62 20.06
C ASN A 318 25.77 -3.23 19.58
N GLU A 319 26.02 -1.94 19.48
CA GLU A 319 27.33 -1.35 19.20
C GLU A 319 27.70 -0.37 20.32
N ASN A 320 28.60 -0.79 21.19
CA ASN A 320 29.10 0.02 22.33
C ASN A 320 27.97 0.55 23.27
N GLY A 321 26.97 -0.29 23.55
CA GLY A 321 25.85 0.07 24.42
C GLY A 321 24.66 0.73 23.68
N VAL A 322 24.76 0.94 22.38
CA VAL A 322 23.71 1.56 21.54
C VAL A 322 23.09 0.50 20.64
N GLN A 323 21.76 0.45 20.57
CA GLN A 323 21.05 -0.39 19.62
C GLN A 323 21.01 0.24 18.24
N ARG A 324 21.49 -0.50 17.25
CA ARG A 324 21.53 -0.10 15.83
C ARG A 324 20.62 -0.96 14.99
N LEU A 325 20.07 -0.39 13.91
CA LEU A 325 19.37 -1.16 12.89
C LEU A 325 20.38 -1.95 12.05
N ALA A 326 20.23 -3.27 11.97
CA ALA A 326 21.12 -4.13 11.21
C ALA A 326 20.36 -4.94 10.16
N LEU A 327 20.85 -4.93 8.93
CA LEU A 327 20.41 -5.80 7.84
C LEU A 327 21.50 -6.84 7.58
N ASN A 328 21.12 -8.14 7.64
CA ASN A 328 22.06 -9.24 7.42
C ASN A 328 23.30 -9.14 8.35
N ASP A 329 23.04 -8.82 9.65
CA ASP A 329 24.01 -8.65 10.71
C ASP A 329 24.98 -7.46 10.58
N LYS A 330 24.75 -6.59 9.59
CA LYS A 330 25.54 -5.38 9.39
C LYS A 330 24.69 -4.15 9.66
N PHE A 331 25.25 -3.19 10.41
CA PHE A 331 24.62 -1.89 10.58
C PHE A 331 24.36 -1.27 9.21
N ILE A 332 23.17 -0.75 9.02
CA ILE A 332 22.80 0.06 7.87
C ILE A 332 22.00 1.27 8.34
N PHE A 333 22.49 2.47 8.09
CA PHE A 333 21.69 3.66 8.32
C PHE A 333 20.55 3.70 7.30
N GLN A 334 19.30 3.76 7.78
CA GLN A 334 18.13 3.77 6.92
C GLN A 334 17.72 5.21 6.65
N MET A 335 17.98 5.66 5.42
CA MET A 335 17.70 7.02 4.95
C MET A 335 16.59 6.98 3.92
N GLY A 336 15.45 7.60 4.19
CA GLY A 336 14.31 7.55 3.29
C GLY A 336 13.43 8.78 3.30
N PRO A 337 12.55 8.95 2.28
CA PRO A 337 11.48 9.90 2.33
C PRO A 337 10.23 9.28 2.99
N LEU A 338 9.40 10.14 3.56
CA LEU A 338 8.00 9.85 3.85
C LEU A 338 7.22 9.92 2.54
N ASP A 339 6.47 8.87 2.23
CA ASP A 339 5.64 8.80 1.04
C ASP A 339 4.17 8.61 1.40
N GLN A 340 3.34 9.58 1.01
CA GLN A 340 1.89 9.58 1.27
C GLN A 340 1.13 8.66 0.30
N GLY A 341 1.72 8.31 -0.86
CA GLY A 341 1.09 7.45 -1.85
C GLY A 341 -0.11 8.06 -2.59
N TYR A 342 -0.20 9.38 -2.69
CA TYR A 342 -1.27 10.08 -3.40
C TYR A 342 -0.87 10.46 -4.84
N TRP A 343 -1.87 10.45 -5.73
CA TRP A 343 -1.76 10.80 -7.15
C TRP A 343 -2.79 11.87 -7.51
N PRO A 344 -2.42 12.93 -8.24
CA PRO A 344 -3.36 14.02 -8.55
C PRO A 344 -4.54 13.58 -9.41
N ASP A 345 -4.34 12.57 -10.23
CA ASP A 345 -5.31 12.02 -11.17
C ASP A 345 -6.06 10.79 -10.65
N GLY A 346 -5.43 10.00 -9.79
CA GLY A 346 -5.97 8.74 -9.28
C GLY A 346 -6.22 8.68 -7.77
N ILE A 347 -5.84 9.72 -7.01
CA ILE A 347 -5.89 9.82 -5.54
C ILE A 347 -5.08 8.67 -4.91
N TYR A 348 -5.69 7.56 -4.49
CA TYR A 348 -4.97 6.41 -3.93
C TYR A 348 -4.49 5.42 -4.99
N THR A 349 -5.07 5.45 -6.18
CA THR A 349 -4.71 4.53 -7.26
C THR A 349 -3.75 5.19 -8.24
N ALA A 350 -2.54 4.65 -8.36
CA ALA A 350 -1.61 5.09 -9.38
C ALA A 350 -2.20 4.91 -10.79
N PRO A 351 -1.92 5.80 -11.74
CA PRO A 351 -2.45 5.70 -13.09
C PRO A 351 -2.10 4.37 -13.78
N THR A 352 -0.87 3.90 -13.59
CA THR A 352 -0.33 2.66 -14.19
C THR A 352 0.64 1.97 -13.24
N ASP A 353 0.95 0.71 -13.49
CA ASP A 353 2.02 -0.02 -12.78
C ASP A 353 3.41 0.61 -13.02
N GLU A 354 3.61 1.18 -14.21
CA GLU A 354 4.82 1.95 -14.52
C GLU A 354 4.98 3.17 -13.61
N ALA A 355 3.88 3.85 -13.28
CA ALA A 355 3.89 4.98 -12.35
C ALA A 355 4.32 4.54 -10.93
N LEU A 356 3.80 3.41 -10.44
CA LEU A 356 4.24 2.82 -9.17
C LEU A 356 5.75 2.53 -9.17
N LYS A 357 6.23 1.87 -10.24
CA LYS A 357 7.65 1.56 -10.42
C LYS A 357 8.50 2.83 -10.45
N TRP A 358 8.02 3.86 -11.13
CA TRP A 358 8.74 5.12 -11.30
C TRP A 358 9.01 5.81 -9.96
N ASP A 359 8.02 5.91 -9.07
CA ASP A 359 8.22 6.51 -7.74
C ASP A 359 9.31 5.76 -6.97
N VAL A 360 9.25 4.44 -6.89
CA VAL A 360 10.25 3.61 -6.20
C VAL A 360 11.64 3.77 -6.83
N GLN A 361 11.72 3.73 -8.15
CA GLN A 361 12.98 3.90 -8.87
C GLN A 361 13.58 5.28 -8.64
N LYS A 362 12.77 6.33 -8.71
CA LYS A 362 13.24 7.72 -8.50
C LYS A 362 13.70 7.94 -7.07
N ILE A 363 12.99 7.42 -6.08
CA ILE A 363 13.44 7.50 -4.68
C ILE A 363 14.84 6.90 -4.53
N LYS A 364 15.09 5.74 -5.13
CA LYS A 364 16.42 5.11 -5.11
C LYS A 364 17.47 5.94 -5.86
N GLU A 365 17.12 6.52 -7.02
CA GLU A 365 18.01 7.43 -7.76
C GLU A 365 18.38 8.67 -6.97
N TRP A 366 17.51 9.17 -6.10
CA TRP A 366 17.77 10.27 -5.18
C TRP A 366 18.66 9.90 -3.98
N GLY A 367 19.23 8.70 -3.99
CA GLY A 367 20.17 8.24 -2.98
C GLY A 367 19.52 7.77 -1.68
N PHE A 368 18.22 7.48 -1.68
CA PHE A 368 17.57 6.84 -0.56
C PHE A 368 17.71 5.31 -0.62
N ASN A 369 17.75 4.66 0.53
CA ASN A 369 17.76 3.20 0.64
C ASN A 369 16.51 2.65 1.35
N MET A 370 15.60 3.53 1.79
CA MET A 370 14.38 3.20 2.49
C MET A 370 13.25 4.13 2.05
N ILE A 371 11.98 3.70 2.23
CA ILE A 371 10.76 4.50 2.13
C ILE A 371 9.92 4.24 3.39
N ARG A 372 9.45 5.29 4.05
CA ARG A 372 8.35 5.16 5.02
C ARG A 372 7.03 5.40 4.28
N LYS A 373 6.25 4.33 4.08
CA LYS A 373 4.89 4.43 3.56
C LYS A 373 3.98 4.89 4.68
N HIS A 374 3.56 6.15 4.58
CA HIS A 374 2.91 6.85 5.68
C HIS A 374 1.40 6.66 5.68
N ILE A 375 0.92 5.96 6.71
CA ILE A 375 -0.50 5.70 7.04
C ILE A 375 -1.40 5.39 5.84
N LYS A 376 -0.84 4.72 4.84
CA LYS A 376 -1.49 4.12 3.67
C LYS A 376 -0.92 2.74 3.41
N VAL A 377 -1.75 1.80 2.96
CA VAL A 377 -1.30 0.50 2.44
C VAL A 377 -1.45 0.52 0.92
N GLU A 378 -0.39 0.17 0.22
CA GLU A 378 -0.36 0.15 -1.24
C GLU A 378 -0.87 -1.20 -1.82
N PRO A 379 -1.22 -1.28 -3.11
CA PRO A 379 -1.38 -2.56 -3.77
C PRO A 379 -0.07 -3.37 -3.75
N GLN A 380 -0.17 -4.70 -3.70
CA GLN A 380 1.01 -5.58 -3.62
C GLN A 380 2.04 -5.34 -4.74
N ARG A 381 1.61 -4.80 -5.89
CA ARG A 381 2.48 -4.39 -7.00
C ARG A 381 3.51 -3.34 -6.60
N TRP A 382 3.18 -2.40 -5.71
CA TRP A 382 4.13 -1.40 -5.22
C TRP A 382 5.26 -2.04 -4.39
N TYR A 383 4.90 -2.96 -3.47
CA TYR A 383 5.90 -3.69 -2.67
C TYR A 383 6.73 -4.63 -3.55
N TYR A 384 6.15 -5.23 -4.59
CA TYR A 384 6.91 -5.99 -5.59
C TYR A 384 8.01 -5.15 -6.22
N TRP A 385 7.74 -3.89 -6.57
CA TRP A 385 8.77 -3.00 -7.09
C TRP A 385 9.80 -2.63 -6.02
N CYS A 386 9.43 -2.46 -4.76
CA CYS A 386 10.37 -2.28 -3.65
C CYS A 386 11.28 -3.50 -3.49
N ASP A 387 10.72 -4.71 -3.53
CA ASP A 387 11.46 -5.98 -3.45
C ASP A 387 12.44 -6.15 -4.62
N LYS A 388 11.97 -5.84 -5.83
CA LYS A 388 12.70 -6.04 -7.09
C LYS A 388 13.82 -5.02 -7.30
N LEU A 389 13.57 -3.78 -6.96
CA LEU A 389 14.53 -2.68 -7.14
C LEU A 389 15.48 -2.52 -5.94
N GLY A 390 15.17 -3.15 -4.81
CA GLY A 390 15.96 -3.09 -3.60
C GLY A 390 15.81 -1.75 -2.88
N ILE A 391 14.73 -1.61 -2.13
CA ILE A 391 14.54 -0.50 -1.22
C ILE A 391 13.83 -1.00 0.03
N LEU A 392 14.28 -0.58 1.20
CA LEU A 392 13.65 -0.94 2.48
C LEU A 392 12.31 -0.22 2.63
N VAL A 393 11.36 -0.84 3.31
CA VAL A 393 10.05 -0.25 3.56
C VAL A 393 9.75 -0.26 5.06
N TRP A 394 9.35 0.89 5.58
CA TRP A 394 8.63 1.03 6.84
C TRP A 394 7.16 1.21 6.51
N GLN A 395 6.33 0.32 7.01
CA GLN A 395 4.90 0.30 6.73
C GLN A 395 4.11 0.76 7.94
N ASP A 396 3.43 1.90 7.81
CA ASP A 396 2.50 2.39 8.82
C ASP A 396 1.14 1.69 8.69
N MET A 397 0.50 1.40 9.83
CA MET A 397 -0.94 1.13 9.85
C MET A 397 -1.70 2.44 9.62
N PRO A 398 -2.68 2.49 8.71
CA PRO A 398 -3.57 3.64 8.59
C PRO A 398 -4.29 3.90 9.91
N ASN A 399 -4.23 5.13 10.38
CA ASN A 399 -4.82 5.56 11.65
C ASN A 399 -5.98 6.55 11.43
N CYS A 400 -6.55 7.06 12.50
CA CYS A 400 -7.53 8.13 12.51
C CYS A 400 -7.22 9.11 13.63
N PHE A 401 -7.78 10.31 13.55
CA PHE A 401 -7.58 11.36 14.58
C PHE A 401 -8.59 11.27 15.74
N LYS A 402 -9.49 10.29 15.72
CA LYS A 402 -10.58 10.15 16.68
C LYS A 402 -10.29 9.04 17.69
N THR A 403 -10.84 9.19 18.89
CA THR A 403 -10.92 8.11 19.88
C THR A 403 -11.88 7.03 19.38
N ARG A 404 -11.50 5.77 19.49
CA ARG A 404 -12.27 4.60 19.07
C ARG A 404 -13.15 4.07 20.21
N ASN A 405 -14.38 3.66 19.86
CA ASN A 405 -15.19 2.80 20.72
C ASN A 405 -14.72 1.34 20.60
N GLU A 406 -15.33 0.40 21.33
CA GLU A 406 -14.85 -1.00 21.37
C GLU A 406 -14.98 -1.70 20.00
N GLU A 407 -16.06 -1.50 19.24
CA GLU A 407 -16.23 -2.07 17.90
C GLU A 407 -15.16 -1.52 16.92
N GLU A 408 -14.87 -0.22 16.99
CA GLU A 408 -13.85 0.42 16.16
C GLU A 408 -12.42 -0.01 16.54
N LYS A 409 -12.17 -0.34 17.82
CA LYS A 409 -10.89 -0.95 18.26
C LYS A 409 -10.72 -2.35 17.72
N GLU A 410 -11.74 -3.20 17.82
CA GLU A 410 -11.73 -4.55 17.28
C GLU A 410 -11.53 -4.54 15.75
N GLN A 411 -12.20 -3.64 15.05
CA GLN A 411 -12.04 -3.46 13.62
C GLN A 411 -10.61 -3.01 13.27
N PHE A 412 -10.04 -2.05 13.99
CA PHE A 412 -8.66 -1.60 13.81
C PHE A 412 -7.65 -2.74 13.96
N GLU A 413 -7.77 -3.54 15.04
CA GLU A 413 -6.86 -4.67 15.28
C GLU A 413 -7.04 -5.78 14.22
N THR A 414 -8.26 -5.98 13.72
CA THR A 414 -8.56 -6.89 12.60
C THR A 414 -7.88 -6.44 11.32
N GLU A 415 -8.01 -5.15 10.94
CA GLU A 415 -7.37 -4.61 9.75
C GLU A 415 -5.84 -4.60 9.87
N LEU A 416 -5.28 -4.29 11.06
CA LEU A 416 -3.85 -4.36 11.33
C LEU A 416 -3.29 -5.79 11.11
N GLN A 417 -3.96 -6.82 11.63
CA GLN A 417 -3.55 -8.21 11.43
C GLN A 417 -3.64 -8.63 9.95
N ARG A 418 -4.69 -8.21 9.23
CA ARG A 418 -4.86 -8.48 7.80
C ARG A 418 -3.79 -7.78 6.97
N MET A 419 -3.47 -6.53 7.27
CA MET A 419 -2.38 -5.79 6.62
C MET A 419 -1.06 -6.57 6.76
N ILE A 420 -0.70 -6.99 7.95
CA ILE A 420 0.54 -7.73 8.20
C ILE A 420 0.55 -9.05 7.44
N ARG A 421 -0.51 -9.89 7.58
CA ARG A 421 -0.60 -11.20 6.92
C ARG A 421 -0.58 -11.11 5.40
N THR A 422 -1.16 -10.05 4.82
CA THR A 422 -1.14 -9.82 3.36
C THR A 422 0.26 -9.48 2.86
N HIS A 423 1.09 -8.82 3.69
CA HIS A 423 2.36 -8.25 3.24
C HIS A 423 3.61 -8.88 3.88
N TRP A 424 3.48 -9.81 4.82
CA TRP A 424 4.62 -10.40 5.54
C TRP A 424 5.62 -11.18 4.67
N ASN A 425 5.28 -11.54 3.43
CA ASN A 425 6.21 -12.20 2.50
C ASN A 425 7.07 -11.23 1.70
N HIS A 426 6.80 -9.91 1.74
CA HIS A 426 7.63 -8.92 1.04
C HIS A 426 8.96 -8.70 1.77
N PRO A 427 10.12 -9.05 1.19
CA PRO A 427 11.41 -8.88 1.86
C PRO A 427 11.79 -7.42 2.11
N SER A 428 11.27 -6.48 1.31
CA SER A 428 11.51 -5.05 1.48
C SER A 428 10.95 -4.48 2.78
N ILE A 429 9.82 -5.00 3.29
CA ILE A 429 9.24 -4.52 4.55
C ILE A 429 10.10 -5.00 5.71
N VAL A 430 10.63 -4.05 6.48
CA VAL A 430 11.54 -4.33 7.61
C VAL A 430 11.04 -3.79 8.95
N ASN A 431 10.03 -2.90 8.92
CA ASN A 431 9.45 -2.32 10.12
C ASN A 431 7.95 -2.12 9.96
N TRP A 432 7.16 -2.56 10.95
CA TRP A 432 5.74 -2.23 11.10
C TRP A 432 5.59 -1.08 12.08
N ILE A 433 4.84 -0.04 11.71
CA ILE A 433 4.53 1.11 12.57
C ILE A 433 3.04 1.04 12.93
N VAL A 434 2.74 0.87 14.22
CA VAL A 434 1.36 0.63 14.69
C VAL A 434 0.59 1.94 14.81
N PHE A 435 1.17 2.95 15.47
CA PHE A 435 0.57 4.27 15.64
C PHE A 435 1.51 5.39 15.18
N ASN A 436 0.94 6.51 14.79
CA ASN A 436 1.64 7.73 14.45
C ASN A 436 1.12 8.89 15.30
N GLU A 437 2.05 9.65 15.93
CA GLU A 437 1.76 10.92 16.63
C GLU A 437 0.59 10.86 17.62
N HIS A 438 0.41 9.69 18.24
CA HIS A 438 -0.69 9.41 19.18
C HIS A 438 -2.10 9.50 18.55
N TRP A 439 -2.23 9.46 17.21
CA TRP A 439 -3.53 9.53 16.54
C TRP A 439 -4.36 8.27 16.83
N GLY A 440 -5.51 8.47 17.48
CA GLY A 440 -6.42 7.39 17.84
C GLY A 440 -5.78 6.26 18.67
N ILE A 441 -4.69 6.54 19.38
CA ILE A 441 -3.90 5.57 20.14
C ILE A 441 -4.68 5.05 21.36
N TYR A 442 -4.54 3.75 21.62
CA TYR A 442 -5.03 3.05 22.80
C TYR A 442 -4.20 1.78 22.98
N ASP A 443 -4.07 1.26 24.20
CA ASP A 443 -3.39 -0.01 24.55
C ASP A 443 -2.10 -0.24 23.74
N CYS A 444 -1.28 0.81 23.57
CA CYS A 444 -0.13 0.81 22.67
C CYS A 444 0.83 -0.37 22.94
N GLU A 445 1.11 -0.63 24.21
CA GLU A 445 2.02 -1.69 24.63
C GLU A 445 1.49 -3.06 24.20
N ARG A 446 0.26 -3.38 24.55
CA ARG A 446 -0.39 -4.67 24.23
C ARG A 446 -0.46 -4.91 22.73
N ILE A 447 -0.90 -3.91 21.95
CA ILE A 447 -1.06 -4.05 20.50
C ILE A 447 0.31 -4.22 19.84
N THR A 448 1.30 -3.45 20.26
CA THR A 448 2.68 -3.56 19.73
C THR A 448 3.28 -4.92 20.02
N GLU A 449 3.13 -5.45 21.24
CA GLU A 449 3.59 -6.80 21.59
C GLU A 449 2.88 -7.88 20.78
N ASN A 450 1.58 -7.72 20.48
CA ASN A 450 0.86 -8.64 19.62
C ASN A 450 1.40 -8.64 18.18
N VAL A 451 1.77 -7.47 17.65
CA VAL A 451 2.42 -7.37 16.34
C VAL A 451 3.80 -8.02 16.35
N MET A 452 4.61 -7.82 17.40
CA MET A 452 5.92 -8.45 17.54
C MET A 452 5.82 -10.00 17.58
N LYS A 453 4.76 -10.53 18.20
CA LYS A 453 4.47 -11.97 18.23
C LYS A 453 3.95 -12.49 16.88
N LEU A 454 3.13 -11.69 16.18
CA LEU A 454 2.53 -12.06 14.91
C LEU A 454 3.59 -12.17 13.80
N ASP A 455 4.55 -11.24 13.76
CA ASP A 455 5.64 -11.25 12.77
C ASP A 455 7.00 -10.98 13.42
N PRO A 456 7.62 -12.00 14.02
CA PRO A 456 8.93 -11.87 14.65
C PRO A 456 10.09 -11.68 13.67
N SER A 457 9.84 -11.74 12.36
CA SER A 457 10.86 -11.57 11.32
C SER A 457 11.10 -10.11 10.94
N ARG A 458 10.42 -9.17 11.62
CA ARG A 458 10.50 -7.70 11.36
C ARG A 458 10.59 -6.93 12.67
N LEU A 459 11.04 -5.69 12.54
CA LEU A 459 11.01 -4.74 13.64
C LEU A 459 9.60 -4.14 13.77
N VAL A 460 9.30 -3.59 14.95
CA VAL A 460 8.02 -2.95 15.24
C VAL A 460 8.25 -1.65 15.98
N THR A 461 7.60 -0.59 15.53
CA THR A 461 7.49 0.72 16.19
C THR A 461 6.09 0.84 16.78
N GLY A 462 5.97 1.02 18.10
CA GLY A 462 4.66 1.15 18.75
C GLY A 462 3.96 2.46 18.40
N ASN A 463 4.66 3.59 18.60
CA ASN A 463 4.19 4.92 18.21
C ASN A 463 5.36 5.72 17.62
N SER A 464 5.24 6.14 16.37
CA SER A 464 6.16 7.07 15.73
C SER A 464 5.84 8.50 16.18
N GLY A 465 6.87 9.31 16.50
CA GLY A 465 6.67 10.67 16.99
C GLY A 465 6.26 10.74 18.46
N ILE A 466 7.09 10.22 19.37
CA ILE A 466 6.86 10.26 20.84
C ILE A 466 6.73 11.68 21.38
N ASP A 467 7.28 12.67 20.70
CA ASP A 467 7.32 14.09 21.06
C ASP A 467 6.28 14.95 20.33
N ALA A 468 5.40 14.36 19.54
CA ALA A 468 4.30 15.05 18.90
C ALA A 468 3.26 15.62 19.88
N ARG A 469 3.30 15.17 21.15
CA ARG A 469 2.55 15.74 22.27
C ARG A 469 3.46 16.40 23.30
N LYS A 470 2.90 17.32 24.08
CA LYS A 470 3.58 17.96 25.20
C LYS A 470 2.83 17.67 26.51
N PRO A 471 3.46 17.06 27.54
CA PRO A 471 4.81 16.50 27.51
C PRO A 471 4.92 15.30 26.54
N SER A 472 6.15 14.98 26.12
CA SER A 472 6.43 13.80 25.30
C SER A 472 6.03 12.50 26.03
N ILE A 473 5.43 11.55 25.27
CA ILE A 473 5.02 10.26 25.82
C ILE A 473 5.74 9.16 25.03
N ASP A 474 6.61 8.42 25.73
CA ASP A 474 7.25 7.22 25.22
C ASP A 474 6.66 5.99 25.94
N TYR A 475 6.03 5.10 25.17
CA TYR A 475 5.40 3.87 25.71
C TYR A 475 6.43 2.76 26.00
N GLU A 476 7.70 2.98 25.71
CA GLU A 476 8.84 2.07 25.98
C GLU A 476 8.67 0.65 25.39
N VAL A 477 7.88 0.49 24.36
CA VAL A 477 7.56 -0.78 23.70
C VAL A 477 8.06 -0.80 22.23
N GLY A 478 8.24 -1.98 21.68
CA GLY A 478 8.75 -2.19 20.32
C GLY A 478 10.28 -2.13 20.25
N HIS A 479 10.78 -2.09 19.04
CA HIS A 479 12.23 -2.14 18.75
C HIS A 479 12.84 -0.75 18.50
N ILE A 480 12.00 0.27 18.27
CA ILE A 480 12.41 1.59 17.81
C ILE A 480 11.88 2.68 18.75
N LYS A 481 12.76 3.62 19.09
CA LYS A 481 12.42 4.88 19.76
C LYS A 481 12.48 5.99 18.72
N ASP A 482 11.34 6.58 18.40
CA ASP A 482 11.15 7.45 17.25
C ASP A 482 10.62 8.83 17.66
N ASN A 483 11.30 9.90 17.23
CA ASN A 483 10.82 11.26 17.38
C ASN A 483 10.55 11.94 16.05
N HIS A 484 9.69 12.97 16.06
CA HIS A 484 9.46 13.87 14.94
C HIS A 484 9.99 15.25 15.25
N SER A 485 10.65 15.89 14.30
CA SER A 485 11.19 17.24 14.48
C SER A 485 11.09 18.09 13.23
N TYR A 486 10.44 19.20 13.33
CA TYR A 486 10.31 20.14 12.23
C TYR A 486 10.88 21.51 12.63
N ARG A 487 11.85 22.06 11.87
CA ARG A 487 12.32 21.65 10.53
C ARG A 487 13.63 20.88 10.56
N PRO A 488 14.66 21.31 11.32
CA PRO A 488 15.92 20.56 11.33
C PRO A 488 15.68 19.18 11.97
N PRO A 489 16.44 18.18 11.54
CA PRO A 489 16.44 16.90 12.24
C PRO A 489 16.88 17.10 13.68
N HIS A 490 16.35 16.27 14.58
CA HIS A 490 16.74 16.22 15.97
C HIS A 490 16.83 14.79 16.44
N VAL A 491 17.71 14.51 17.38
CA VAL A 491 17.83 13.20 17.98
C VAL A 491 17.45 13.30 19.47
N PRO A 492 16.51 12.48 19.96
CA PRO A 492 16.25 12.36 21.38
C PRO A 492 17.42 11.68 22.08
N LEU A 493 17.38 11.54 23.40
CA LEU A 493 18.34 10.74 24.13
C LEU A 493 18.40 9.33 23.52
N ILE A 494 19.63 8.88 23.22
CA ILE A 494 19.88 7.58 22.60
C ILE A 494 19.50 6.47 23.58
N SER A 495 18.75 5.48 23.09
CA SER A 495 18.33 4.36 23.89
C SER A 495 19.33 3.22 23.83
N SER A 496 19.62 2.62 24.99
CA SER A 496 20.39 1.37 25.09
C SER A 496 19.57 0.12 24.80
N LYS A 497 18.21 0.22 24.78
CA LYS A 497 17.28 -0.90 24.60
C LYS A 497 16.66 -0.95 23.20
N ARG A 498 16.48 0.19 22.54
CA ARG A 498 15.79 0.33 21.27
C ARG A 498 16.62 1.17 20.29
N ALA A 499 16.53 0.90 18.99
CA ALA A 499 17.16 1.76 18.00
C ALA A 499 16.53 3.17 18.01
N THR A 500 17.36 4.20 18.11
CA THR A 500 16.88 5.58 18.10
C THR A 500 16.85 6.11 16.68
N VAL A 501 15.74 6.72 16.28
CA VAL A 501 15.51 7.21 14.93
C VAL A 501 14.83 8.59 14.95
N ASN A 502 14.94 9.32 13.84
CA ASN A 502 14.14 10.51 13.57
C ASN A 502 13.14 10.21 12.46
N GLY A 503 11.93 9.82 12.85
CA GLY A 503 10.90 9.30 11.94
C GLY A 503 10.27 10.34 11.04
N GLU A 504 10.42 11.63 11.36
CA GLU A 504 10.04 12.75 10.47
C GLU A 504 10.88 13.99 10.74
N TYR A 505 11.39 14.59 9.67
CA TYR A 505 12.05 15.90 9.71
C TYR A 505 11.96 16.59 8.34
N GLY A 506 12.36 17.84 8.26
CA GLY A 506 12.58 18.56 7.01
C GLY A 506 11.43 19.49 6.64
N ALA A 507 10.45 19.01 5.90
CA ALA A 507 9.33 19.82 5.40
C ALA A 507 9.79 21.12 4.72
N ILE A 508 10.79 21.02 3.83
CA ILE A 508 11.35 22.13 3.05
C ILE A 508 10.35 22.48 1.94
N GLY A 509 9.66 23.61 2.08
CA GLY A 509 8.74 24.12 1.06
C GLY A 509 9.48 24.93 -0.01
N TYR A 510 9.23 24.60 -1.26
CA TYR A 510 9.58 25.41 -2.42
C TYR A 510 8.46 25.30 -3.44
N LYS A 511 7.76 26.42 -3.71
CA LYS A 511 6.60 26.46 -4.60
C LYS A 511 7.06 26.54 -6.05
N ILE A 512 6.41 25.75 -6.91
CA ILE A 512 6.55 25.84 -8.38
C ILE A 512 5.20 26.31 -8.92
N GLU A 513 5.07 27.59 -9.26
CA GLU A 513 3.79 28.27 -9.53
C GLU A 513 2.87 27.56 -10.54
N SER A 514 3.44 26.93 -11.58
CA SER A 514 2.66 26.17 -12.58
C SER A 514 2.27 24.75 -12.15
N HIS A 515 2.66 24.32 -10.94
CA HIS A 515 2.47 22.98 -10.42
C HIS A 515 1.87 22.98 -9.00
N ILE A 516 1.00 23.95 -8.71
CA ILE A 516 0.25 24.09 -7.47
C ILE A 516 -1.15 23.50 -7.65
N TRP A 517 -1.60 22.68 -6.70
CA TRP A 517 -2.94 22.07 -6.73
C TRP A 517 -4.05 23.09 -6.52
N ASP A 518 -3.87 23.95 -5.51
CA ASP A 518 -4.79 25.03 -5.17
C ASP A 518 -4.00 26.30 -4.86
N THR A 519 -4.21 27.34 -5.64
CA THR A 519 -3.49 28.61 -5.54
C THR A 519 -3.90 29.44 -4.33
N ASP A 520 -5.11 29.21 -3.79
CA ASP A 520 -5.67 30.04 -2.72
C ASP A 520 -5.20 29.65 -1.32
N GLY A 521 -4.68 28.44 -1.14
CA GLY A 521 -4.32 27.91 0.16
C GLY A 521 -3.09 27.00 0.26
N PRO A 522 -2.01 27.20 -0.52
CA PRO A 522 -0.84 26.33 -0.41
C PRO A 522 -0.22 26.42 0.98
N TRP A 523 0.07 25.24 1.58
CA TRP A 523 0.62 25.13 2.91
C TRP A 523 2.05 24.57 2.88
N VAL A 524 2.92 25.21 3.64
CA VAL A 524 4.29 24.77 3.85
C VAL A 524 4.74 25.16 5.27
N HIS A 525 5.58 24.35 5.90
CA HIS A 525 6.22 24.73 7.15
C HIS A 525 7.14 25.94 6.99
N HIS A 526 7.84 26.02 5.86
CA HIS A 526 8.70 27.15 5.50
C HIS A 526 8.93 27.16 4.00
N ASN A 527 8.76 28.32 3.37
CA ASN A 527 8.91 28.47 1.93
C ASN A 527 10.26 29.09 1.57
N TYR A 528 11.08 28.37 0.84
CA TYR A 528 12.34 28.85 0.29
C TYR A 528 12.11 29.59 -1.04
N LYS A 529 12.90 30.62 -1.30
CA LYS A 529 12.70 31.50 -2.46
C LYS A 529 13.08 30.85 -3.80
N ASN A 530 14.01 29.89 -3.78
CA ASN A 530 14.49 29.23 -5.00
C ASN A 530 15.05 27.83 -4.69
N LYS A 531 15.25 27.05 -5.75
CA LYS A 531 15.77 25.68 -5.72
C LYS A 531 17.13 25.57 -5.01
N GLU A 532 18.03 26.54 -5.24
CA GLU A 532 19.36 26.52 -4.66
C GLU A 532 19.33 26.62 -3.13
N ASN A 533 18.54 27.56 -2.58
CA ASN A 533 18.41 27.75 -1.14
C ASN A 533 17.73 26.55 -0.47
N ALA A 534 16.68 25.97 -1.10
CA ALA A 534 16.04 24.77 -0.62
C ALA A 534 17.02 23.57 -0.59
N THR A 535 17.79 23.40 -1.65
CA THR A 535 18.82 22.35 -1.73
C THR A 535 19.92 22.53 -0.69
N LYS A 536 20.39 23.77 -0.48
CA LYS A 536 21.40 24.08 0.52
C LYS A 536 20.94 23.73 1.93
N GLU A 537 19.70 24.04 2.26
CA GLU A 537 19.13 23.69 3.56
C GLU A 537 18.99 22.17 3.72
N TYR A 538 18.54 21.46 2.68
CA TYR A 538 18.50 19.99 2.69
C TYR A 538 19.87 19.38 3.00
N VAL A 539 20.90 19.78 2.27
CA VAL A 539 22.29 19.30 2.47
C VAL A 539 22.79 19.60 3.89
N LYS A 540 22.46 20.77 4.44
CA LYS A 540 22.78 21.12 5.83
C LYS A 540 22.11 20.18 6.83
N PHE A 541 20.85 19.79 6.60
CA PHE A 541 20.17 18.79 7.45
C PHE A 541 20.88 17.43 7.41
N ILE A 542 21.33 17.00 6.23
CA ILE A 542 22.08 15.74 6.12
C ILE A 542 23.44 15.81 6.84
N GLN A 543 24.12 16.96 6.83
CA GLN A 543 25.33 17.15 7.63
C GLN A 543 25.05 16.98 9.13
N GLN A 544 23.93 17.51 9.63
CA GLN A 544 23.51 17.29 11.02
C GLN A 544 23.19 15.82 11.30
N ILE A 545 22.51 15.14 10.36
CA ILE A 545 22.22 13.70 10.49
C ILE A 545 23.51 12.89 10.57
N ASN A 546 24.53 13.21 9.78
CA ASN A 546 25.83 12.55 9.86
C ASN A 546 26.48 12.68 11.26
N GLU A 547 26.33 13.84 11.92
CA GLU A 547 26.74 14.01 13.33
C GLU A 547 25.90 13.11 14.26
N TYR A 548 24.60 13.04 14.05
CA TYR A 548 23.71 12.22 14.88
C TYR A 548 23.93 10.71 14.70
N ILE A 549 24.34 10.25 13.50
CA ILE A 549 24.75 8.87 13.25
C ILE A 549 25.92 8.50 14.18
N ARG A 550 26.92 9.38 14.29
CA ARG A 550 28.06 9.18 15.21
C ARG A 550 27.62 9.09 16.67
N ARG A 551 26.53 9.74 17.05
CA ARG A 551 25.97 9.70 18.42
C ARG A 551 25.05 8.51 18.67
N GLY A 552 24.59 7.79 17.64
CA GLY A 552 23.72 6.64 17.83
C GLY A 552 22.43 6.61 17.02
N LEU A 553 22.14 7.64 16.20
CA LEU A 553 20.98 7.66 15.33
C LEU A 553 21.09 6.55 14.27
N SER A 554 20.01 5.78 14.04
CA SER A 554 20.01 4.62 13.14
C SER A 554 19.15 4.79 11.88
N ALA A 555 18.28 5.78 11.84
CA ALA A 555 17.48 6.11 10.66
C ALA A 555 17.00 7.57 10.69
N ALA A 556 16.68 8.09 9.51
CA ALA A 556 16.05 9.40 9.36
C ALA A 556 15.08 9.41 8.16
N VAL A 557 13.92 10.04 8.34
CA VAL A 557 12.87 10.11 7.33
C VAL A 557 12.56 11.56 6.98
N TYR A 558 12.85 11.92 5.74
CA TYR A 558 12.57 13.26 5.21
C TYR A 558 11.11 13.42 4.80
N THR A 559 10.41 14.43 5.27
CA THR A 559 9.06 14.79 4.88
C THR A 559 9.09 15.87 3.79
N GLN A 560 8.75 15.56 2.48
CA GLN A 560 8.24 14.29 1.99
C GLN A 560 8.69 14.03 0.54
N TRP A 561 8.25 12.89 -0.06
CA TRP A 561 8.65 12.52 -1.43
C TRP A 561 8.08 13.46 -2.49
N THR A 562 6.76 13.60 -2.54
CA THR A 562 6.09 14.52 -3.46
C THR A 562 5.26 15.54 -2.70
N ASP A 563 4.97 16.68 -3.32
CA ASP A 563 3.85 17.48 -2.87
C ASP A 563 2.57 16.64 -2.90
N VAL A 564 1.63 16.95 -2.02
CA VAL A 564 0.29 16.33 -2.03
C VAL A 564 -0.76 17.42 -1.83
N GLU A 565 -1.57 17.64 -2.85
CA GLU A 565 -2.59 18.71 -2.84
C GLU A 565 -1.99 20.06 -2.41
N ASN A 566 -2.33 20.57 -1.23
CA ASN A 566 -1.82 21.84 -0.72
C ASN A 566 -0.54 21.74 0.09
N GLU A 567 -0.12 20.54 0.47
CA GLU A 567 1.13 20.33 1.21
C GLU A 567 2.32 20.31 0.24
N MET A 568 3.14 21.37 0.28
CA MET A 568 4.12 21.68 -0.76
C MET A 568 5.56 21.56 -0.28
N ASN A 569 5.89 20.48 0.41
CA ASN A 569 7.22 20.19 0.95
C ASN A 569 7.86 18.93 0.35
N GLY A 570 7.37 18.50 -0.82
CA GLY A 570 7.90 17.38 -1.57
C GLY A 570 9.23 17.68 -2.25
N LEU A 571 9.99 16.63 -2.59
CA LEU A 571 11.14 16.68 -3.48
C LEU A 571 10.73 16.80 -4.96
N TYR A 572 9.55 16.29 -5.28
CA TYR A 572 8.87 16.47 -6.57
C TYR A 572 7.57 17.24 -6.42
N THR A 573 7.12 17.88 -7.50
CA THR A 573 5.75 18.38 -7.61
C THR A 573 4.74 17.24 -7.57
N TYR A 574 3.49 17.51 -7.19
CA TYR A 574 2.43 16.51 -7.04
C TYR A 574 2.20 15.70 -8.33
N ASP A 575 2.34 16.32 -9.49
CA ASP A 575 2.23 15.68 -10.81
C ASP A 575 3.52 14.97 -11.29
N ARG A 576 4.56 14.85 -10.47
CA ARG A 576 5.85 14.18 -10.75
C ARG A 576 6.62 14.78 -11.93
N LYS A 577 6.32 16.00 -12.35
CA LYS A 577 6.95 16.63 -13.53
C LYS A 577 8.21 17.42 -13.20
N VAL A 578 8.32 17.98 -12.00
CA VAL A 578 9.41 18.89 -11.67
C VAL A 578 10.14 18.44 -10.41
N GLU A 579 11.46 18.33 -10.52
CA GLU A 579 12.40 18.18 -9.40
C GLU A 579 12.57 19.50 -8.68
N LYS A 580 12.14 19.57 -7.44
CA LYS A 580 12.13 20.82 -6.66
C LYS A 580 13.48 21.17 -6.05
N LEU A 581 14.34 20.19 -5.83
CA LEU A 581 15.72 20.34 -5.35
C LEU A 581 16.71 19.84 -6.40
N ASP A 582 18.00 20.14 -6.21
CA ASP A 582 19.09 19.61 -7.03
C ASP A 582 19.31 18.13 -6.70
N LYS A 583 18.86 17.25 -7.60
CA LYS A 583 18.89 15.79 -7.43
C LYS A 583 20.30 15.27 -7.12
N GLN A 584 21.33 15.77 -7.83
CA GLN A 584 22.68 15.27 -7.64
C GLN A 584 23.21 15.58 -6.24
N LYS A 585 23.06 16.84 -5.79
CA LYS A 585 23.50 17.26 -4.46
C LYS A 585 22.75 16.54 -3.35
N VAL A 586 21.44 16.32 -3.52
CA VAL A 586 20.62 15.56 -2.56
C VAL A 586 21.04 14.10 -2.54
N SER A 587 21.21 13.48 -3.71
CA SER A 587 21.64 12.07 -3.81
C SER A 587 23.01 11.83 -3.17
N ASP A 588 23.97 12.70 -3.43
CA ASP A 588 25.31 12.60 -2.83
C ASP A 588 25.25 12.75 -1.31
N ALA A 589 24.47 13.73 -0.82
CA ALA A 589 24.25 13.91 0.60
C ALA A 589 23.59 12.68 1.25
N ASN A 590 22.50 12.16 0.68
CA ASN A 590 21.82 10.97 1.21
C ASN A 590 22.76 9.75 1.26
N ARG A 591 23.51 9.49 0.20
CA ARG A 591 24.47 8.37 0.15
C ARG A 591 25.57 8.49 1.20
N SER A 592 25.97 9.70 1.57
CA SER A 592 26.98 9.91 2.62
C SER A 592 26.55 9.34 3.98
N THR A 593 25.26 9.14 4.22
CA THR A 593 24.73 8.64 5.50
C THR A 593 24.93 7.13 5.70
N TYR A 594 25.09 6.35 4.62
CA TYR A 594 25.16 4.88 4.69
C TYR A 594 26.30 4.24 3.89
N THR A 595 27.17 5.03 3.26
CA THR A 595 28.39 4.49 2.62
C THR A 595 29.48 4.20 3.64
N GLU A 596 30.26 3.13 3.42
CA GLU A 596 31.18 2.52 4.40
C GLU A 596 32.17 3.49 5.08
N LYS A 597 32.53 4.60 4.46
CA LYS A 597 33.52 5.53 4.99
C LYS A 597 33.06 6.26 6.26
N GLU A 598 31.77 6.42 6.47
CA GLU A 598 31.20 7.16 7.62
C GLU A 598 30.66 6.24 8.74
N GLN A 599 30.40 4.96 8.45
CA GLN A 599 29.84 4.00 9.42
C GLN A 599 30.84 3.52 10.47
N ILE A 600 32.15 3.68 10.25
CA ILE A 600 33.20 2.99 11.03
C ILE A 600 33.69 3.80 12.26
N LYS A 601 33.30 5.05 12.44
CA LYS A 601 33.87 5.92 13.48
C LYS A 601 32.92 6.31 14.63
N GLY A 602 31.90 5.52 14.91
CA GLY A 602 30.96 5.82 16.01
C GLY A 602 31.49 5.40 17.38
N GLN A 603 32.35 6.16 18.00
CA GLN A 603 32.41 6.18 19.46
C GLN A 603 31.20 6.96 19.97
N THR A 604 30.24 6.26 20.56
CA THR A 604 29.10 6.92 21.18
C THR A 604 29.55 7.46 22.54
N ASP A 605 29.47 8.76 22.73
CA ASP A 605 29.71 9.37 24.03
C ASP A 605 28.68 8.88 25.04
N ALA A 606 29.10 8.33 26.17
CA ALA A 606 28.24 7.77 27.21
C ALA A 606 27.18 8.78 27.73
N GLN A 607 27.46 10.09 27.66
CA GLN A 607 26.52 11.15 28.05
C GLN A 607 25.25 11.24 27.20
N TYR A 608 25.19 10.60 26.02
CA TYR A 608 24.02 10.58 25.12
C TYR A 608 23.18 9.29 25.26
N ILE A 609 23.57 8.35 26.10
CA ILE A 609 22.87 7.07 26.32
C ILE A 609 21.95 7.20 27.53
N GLN A 610 20.70 6.75 27.38
CA GLN A 610 19.67 6.67 28.44
C GLN A 610 19.48 5.25 28.91
#